data_b1eece66a36d4c09609e64578549ac2b
#
_entry.id   b1eece66a36d4c09609e64578549ac2b
#
_cell.length_a   1.000
_cell.length_b   1.000
_cell.length_c   1.000
_cell.angle_alpha   90.00
_cell.angle_beta   90.00
_cell.angle_gamma   90.00
#
_symmetry.space_group_name_H-M   'P 1'
#
loop_
_entity.id
_entity.type
_entity.pdbx_description
1 polymer ?
#
loop_
_entity_poly.entity_id
_entity_poly.type
_entity_poly.pdbx_seq_one_letter_code
_entity_poly.pdbx_strand_id
1 'polypeptide(L)'
;FAKTAFGIALLSVIAPCDAFAPSSLIPGRLSSHSAALTHGARSSAFPTGPSLRTTPTLASPQMATKGIDFPALDGKETRVGIVYTRWNAEVVDKLRDGSKKGLTDICGVQADNIVEFEVPGAWELPVAARYMALTQKVDAVIAIGVLVKGETDHYDMIKDAACSALMTLQLETGIPVLNGILGCHDMSQAEARATGDNNHGVWWGQTAVEMALLRATQMGKVSADGEVKKKVMF
;
A
#
# COMPACT_ATOMS: atom_id res chain seq x y z
N PHE A 1 19.71 -55.65 -8.04
CA PHE A 1 21.08 -55.58 -7.51
C PHE A 1 21.45 -54.13 -7.25
N ALA A 2 21.95 -53.85 -6.02
CA ALA A 2 22.62 -52.65 -5.52
C ALA A 2 21.78 -51.39 -5.35
N LYS A 3 21.29 -51.20 -4.09
CA LYS A 3 20.90 -49.96 -3.46
C LYS A 3 22.18 -49.16 -3.11
N THR A 4 22.30 -47.94 -3.56
CA THR A 4 23.30 -47.00 -3.04
C THR A 4 22.56 -45.86 -2.34
N ALA A 5 22.64 -45.84 -1.01
CA ALA A 5 22.15 -44.77 -0.17
C ALA A 5 23.18 -43.64 -0.15
N PHE A 6 22.77 -42.41 -0.55
CA PHE A 6 23.55 -41.19 -0.37
C PHE A 6 23.02 -40.48 0.88
N GLY A 7 23.79 -40.59 1.96
CA GLY A 7 23.54 -39.83 3.20
C GLY A 7 24.05 -38.41 3.03
N ILE A 8 23.16 -37.40 3.15
CA ILE A 8 23.52 -35.98 3.26
C ILE A 8 23.63 -35.69 4.75
N ALA A 9 24.85 -35.44 5.20
CA ALA A 9 25.16 -34.95 6.54
C ALA A 9 24.79 -33.47 6.64
N LEU A 10 23.82 -33.16 7.49
CA LEU A 10 23.43 -31.81 7.86
C LEU A 10 24.41 -31.30 8.92
N LEU A 11 25.37 -30.44 8.52
CA LEU A 11 26.22 -29.72 9.47
C LEU A 11 25.48 -28.47 9.94
N SER A 12 24.91 -28.50 11.13
CA SER A 12 24.36 -27.34 11.82
C SER A 12 25.50 -26.57 12.47
N VAL A 13 25.84 -25.41 11.87
CA VAL A 13 26.70 -24.42 12.53
C VAL A 13 25.79 -23.45 13.29
N ILE A 14 25.66 -23.69 14.60
CA ILE A 14 25.05 -22.74 15.53
C ILE A 14 26.19 -21.83 16.02
N ALA A 15 26.16 -20.56 15.59
CA ALA A 15 26.99 -19.52 16.19
C ALA A 15 26.30 -18.95 17.44
N PRO A 16 27.02 -18.72 18.55
CA PRO A 16 26.41 -18.13 19.75
C PRO A 16 26.15 -16.63 19.57
N CYS A 17 24.93 -16.19 19.95
CA CYS A 17 24.61 -14.78 20.10
C CYS A 17 25.36 -14.21 21.31
N ASP A 18 26.29 -13.30 21.08
CA ASP A 18 26.91 -12.52 22.15
C ASP A 18 25.90 -11.53 22.75
N ALA A 19 25.82 -11.59 24.07
CA ALA A 19 24.93 -10.81 24.90
C ALA A 19 25.27 -9.32 24.84
N PHE A 20 24.27 -8.51 24.58
CA PHE A 20 24.31 -7.06 24.71
C PHE A 20 24.37 -6.67 26.19
N ALA A 21 25.50 -6.12 26.66
CA ALA A 21 25.65 -5.59 27.99
C ALA A 21 25.01 -4.18 28.07
N PRO A 22 24.25 -3.85 29.14
CA PRO A 22 23.67 -2.53 29.29
C PRO A 22 24.72 -1.52 29.78
N SER A 23 24.86 -0.42 29.06
CA SER A 23 25.71 0.71 29.42
C SER A 23 25.13 1.45 30.63
N SER A 24 26.03 1.76 31.56
CA SER A 24 25.82 2.41 32.87
C SER A 24 25.13 3.77 32.81
N LEU A 25 24.17 3.93 33.70
CA LEU A 25 23.51 5.18 34.07
C LEU A 25 24.51 6.21 34.66
N ILE A 26 24.51 7.42 34.13
CA ILE A 26 25.12 8.60 34.76
C ILE A 26 24.01 9.36 35.51
N PRO A 27 24.12 9.62 36.83
CA PRO A 27 23.14 10.42 37.54
C PRO A 27 23.42 11.92 37.37
N GLY A 28 22.57 12.60 36.58
CA GLY A 28 22.54 14.06 36.47
C GLY A 28 21.78 14.68 37.65
N ARG A 29 22.45 15.58 38.39
CA ARG A 29 22.02 16.31 39.56
C ARG A 29 20.84 17.24 39.25
N LEU A 30 19.69 17.07 39.91
CA LEU A 30 18.59 18.04 39.92
C LEU A 30 18.96 19.23 40.85
N SER A 31 19.04 20.41 40.27
CA SER A 31 19.10 21.68 41.00
C SER A 31 17.69 22.22 41.15
N SER A 32 17.21 22.27 42.38
CA SER A 32 15.96 22.89 42.80
C SER A 32 16.14 24.42 42.88
N HIS A 33 15.43 25.16 42.04
CA HIS A 33 15.18 26.58 42.27
C HIS A 33 13.70 26.80 42.50
N SER A 34 13.38 26.97 43.77
CA SER A 34 12.10 27.46 44.27
C SER A 34 12.08 28.98 44.13
N ALA A 35 11.19 29.53 43.30
CA ALA A 35 10.86 30.93 43.29
C ALA A 35 9.39 31.10 43.70
N ALA A 36 9.18 31.58 44.89
CA ALA A 36 7.89 32.01 45.37
C ALA A 36 7.47 33.31 44.69
N LEU A 37 6.30 33.32 44.05
CA LEU A 37 5.65 34.53 43.57
C LEU A 37 4.36 34.77 44.35
N THR A 38 4.34 35.90 45.00
CA THR A 38 3.32 36.47 45.88
C THR A 38 2.06 36.85 45.11
N HIS A 39 0.92 36.59 45.76
CA HIS A 39 -0.41 37.00 45.33
C HIS A 39 -0.55 38.53 45.24
N GLY A 40 -0.99 39.00 44.07
CA GLY A 40 -1.55 40.32 43.85
C GLY A 40 -2.91 40.19 43.20
N ALA A 41 -3.97 40.19 43.96
CA ALA A 41 -5.34 40.24 43.47
C ALA A 41 -5.64 41.62 42.89
N ARG A 42 -5.86 41.71 41.61
CA ARG A 42 -6.53 42.87 40.99
C ARG A 42 -7.77 42.38 40.21
N SER A 43 -8.91 42.67 40.83
CA SER A 43 -10.22 42.61 40.18
C SER A 43 -10.26 43.67 39.07
N SER A 44 -10.40 43.22 37.80
CA SER A 44 -10.80 44.11 36.69
C SER A 44 -11.98 43.44 35.99
N ALA A 45 -13.10 44.14 36.06
CA ALA A 45 -14.34 43.83 35.37
C ALA A 45 -14.09 43.73 33.85
N PHE A 46 -14.48 42.61 33.26
CA PHE A 46 -14.49 42.50 31.79
C PHE A 46 -15.75 43.16 31.23
N PRO A 47 -15.62 43.99 30.19
CA PRO A 47 -16.78 44.51 29.48
C PRO A 47 -17.42 43.39 28.67
N THR A 48 -18.74 43.26 28.80
CA THR A 48 -19.57 42.43 27.92
C THR A 48 -19.49 42.93 26.48
N GLY A 49 -18.69 42.27 25.65
CA GLY A 49 -18.60 42.58 24.21
C GLY A 49 -19.67 41.81 23.42
N PRO A 50 -19.96 42.27 22.21
CA PRO A 50 -21.15 41.89 21.48
C PRO A 50 -21.02 40.54 20.82
N SER A 51 -22.18 39.85 20.82
CA SER A 51 -22.67 38.80 19.89
C SER A 51 -21.64 37.99 19.10
N LEU A 52 -21.62 36.73 19.41
CA LEU A 52 -21.00 35.64 18.66
C LEU A 52 -21.32 35.79 17.15
N ARG A 53 -20.30 36.18 16.37
CA ARG A 53 -20.33 35.98 14.92
C ARG A 53 -20.40 34.48 14.69
N THR A 54 -21.48 34.02 14.06
CA THR A 54 -21.55 32.70 13.45
C THR A 54 -20.36 32.57 12.49
N THR A 55 -19.40 31.75 12.86
CA THR A 55 -18.33 31.34 11.94
C THR A 55 -18.99 30.63 10.76
N PRO A 56 -18.74 31.03 9.51
CA PRO A 56 -19.20 30.26 8.38
C PRO A 56 -18.57 28.85 8.50
N THR A 57 -19.42 27.83 8.53
CA THR A 57 -19.01 26.43 8.39
C THR A 57 -18.24 26.37 7.06
N LEU A 58 -16.93 26.21 7.12
CA LEU A 58 -16.13 25.92 5.94
C LEU A 58 -16.68 24.62 5.34
N ALA A 59 -17.38 24.74 4.23
CA ALA A 59 -17.74 23.57 3.43
C ALA A 59 -16.44 22.81 3.16
N SER A 60 -16.44 21.53 3.50
CA SER A 60 -15.32 20.64 3.18
C SER A 60 -15.00 20.81 1.69
N PRO A 61 -13.73 20.98 1.31
CA PRO A 61 -13.39 21.10 -0.10
C PRO A 61 -13.89 19.83 -0.80
N GLN A 62 -14.91 19.95 -1.64
CA GLN A 62 -15.25 18.91 -2.57
C GLN A 62 -14.04 18.77 -3.49
N MET A 63 -13.22 17.75 -3.25
CA MET A 63 -12.21 17.36 -4.23
C MET A 63 -12.95 17.03 -5.52
N ALA A 64 -12.70 17.82 -6.55
CA ALA A 64 -13.19 17.56 -7.88
C ALA A 64 -12.70 16.16 -8.29
N THR A 65 -13.61 15.20 -8.35
CA THR A 65 -13.36 13.85 -8.85
C THR A 65 -13.34 13.88 -10.38
N LYS A 66 -12.38 14.61 -10.96
CA LYS A 66 -12.02 14.39 -12.34
C LYS A 66 -11.04 13.24 -12.33
N GLY A 67 -11.45 12.08 -12.85
CA GLY A 67 -10.58 10.91 -12.97
C GLY A 67 -9.32 11.24 -13.78
N ILE A 68 -8.35 10.35 -13.72
CA ILE A 68 -7.12 10.44 -14.53
C ILE A 68 -7.51 10.06 -15.96
N ASP A 69 -7.07 10.84 -16.94
CA ASP A 69 -7.20 10.49 -18.35
C ASP A 69 -6.04 9.55 -18.72
N PHE A 70 -6.36 8.36 -19.21
CA PHE A 70 -5.37 7.39 -19.66
C PHE A 70 -5.18 7.46 -21.18
N PRO A 71 -3.95 7.27 -21.70
CA PRO A 71 -3.73 7.07 -23.12
C PRO A 71 -4.32 5.73 -23.57
N ALA A 72 -4.38 5.48 -24.88
CA ALA A 72 -4.72 4.15 -25.39
C ALA A 72 -3.62 3.15 -24.98
N LEU A 73 -3.98 2.13 -24.19
CA LEU A 73 -3.07 1.12 -23.65
C LEU A 73 -3.32 -0.23 -24.33
N ASP A 74 -2.28 -0.89 -24.84
CA ASP A 74 -2.32 -2.26 -25.33
C ASP A 74 -1.68 -3.21 -24.31
N GLY A 75 -2.53 -3.85 -23.50
CA GLY A 75 -2.12 -4.76 -22.44
C GLY A 75 -2.13 -6.24 -22.82
N LYS A 76 -2.35 -6.60 -24.10
CA LYS A 76 -2.56 -8.01 -24.54
C LYS A 76 -1.52 -8.98 -24.02
N GLU A 77 -0.27 -8.57 -23.97
CA GLU A 77 0.83 -9.41 -23.51
C GLU A 77 1.29 -9.09 -22.10
N THR A 78 0.58 -8.21 -21.41
CA THR A 78 0.90 -7.84 -20.02
C THR A 78 0.34 -8.89 -19.09
N ARG A 79 1.16 -9.33 -18.12
CA ARG A 79 0.74 -10.24 -17.06
C ARG A 79 0.65 -9.49 -15.76
N VAL A 80 -0.53 -9.47 -15.13
CA VAL A 80 -0.81 -8.69 -13.92
C VAL A 80 -1.21 -9.58 -12.77
N GLY A 81 -0.61 -9.33 -11.61
CA GLY A 81 -1.01 -9.95 -10.35
C GLY A 81 -2.00 -9.09 -9.59
N ILE A 82 -3.00 -9.70 -8.97
CA ILE A 82 -3.91 -9.03 -8.03
C ILE A 82 -3.80 -9.75 -6.69
N VAL A 83 -3.40 -9.03 -5.64
CA VAL A 83 -3.43 -9.52 -4.26
C VAL A 83 -4.50 -8.75 -3.51
N TYR A 84 -5.45 -9.45 -2.89
CA TYR A 84 -6.59 -8.81 -2.26
C TYR A 84 -6.94 -9.40 -0.89
N THR A 85 -7.62 -8.62 -0.05
CA THR A 85 -7.92 -9.00 1.34
C THR A 85 -9.31 -9.59 1.49
N ARG A 86 -9.48 -10.51 2.47
CA ARG A 86 -10.78 -11.02 2.91
C ARG A 86 -11.55 -10.03 3.80
N TRP A 87 -10.83 -9.21 4.57
CA TRP A 87 -11.47 -8.16 5.35
C TRP A 87 -12.19 -7.17 4.43
N ASN A 88 -13.44 -6.84 4.77
CA ASN A 88 -14.33 -5.97 4.00
C ASN A 88 -14.60 -6.51 2.57
N ALA A 89 -14.81 -7.82 2.45
CA ALA A 89 -14.94 -8.54 1.19
C ALA A 89 -15.93 -7.90 0.21
N GLU A 90 -17.10 -7.44 0.68
CA GLU A 90 -18.12 -6.82 -0.18
C GLU A 90 -17.59 -5.63 -1.00
N VAL A 91 -16.74 -4.82 -0.40
CA VAL A 91 -16.12 -3.67 -1.07
C VAL A 91 -14.88 -4.09 -1.86
N VAL A 92 -14.07 -4.98 -1.29
CA VAL A 92 -12.86 -5.52 -1.92
C VAL A 92 -13.20 -6.25 -3.22
N ASP A 93 -14.25 -7.06 -3.24
CA ASP A 93 -14.70 -7.77 -4.45
C ASP A 93 -15.11 -6.80 -5.57
N LYS A 94 -15.85 -5.74 -5.25
CA LYS A 94 -16.20 -4.70 -6.22
C LYS A 94 -14.97 -4.00 -6.81
N LEU A 95 -13.96 -3.73 -5.99
CA LEU A 95 -12.70 -3.11 -6.42
C LEU A 95 -11.87 -4.07 -7.27
N ARG A 96 -11.82 -5.36 -6.87
CA ARG A 96 -11.16 -6.42 -7.63
C ARG A 96 -11.79 -6.59 -9.00
N ASP A 97 -13.12 -6.68 -9.07
CA ASP A 97 -13.86 -6.82 -10.31
C ASP A 97 -13.69 -5.56 -11.19
N GLY A 98 -13.68 -4.37 -10.58
CA GLY A 98 -13.33 -3.13 -11.25
C GLY A 98 -11.92 -3.19 -11.85
N SER A 99 -10.93 -3.72 -11.11
CA SER A 99 -9.56 -3.88 -11.60
C SER A 99 -9.49 -4.83 -12.78
N LYS A 100 -10.19 -5.97 -12.70
CA LYS A 100 -10.31 -6.90 -13.84
C LYS A 100 -10.93 -6.23 -15.05
N LYS A 101 -12.02 -5.48 -14.87
CA LYS A 101 -12.65 -4.72 -15.96
C LYS A 101 -11.68 -3.72 -16.59
N GLY A 102 -10.91 -2.99 -15.79
CA GLY A 102 -9.87 -2.09 -16.28
C GLY A 102 -8.79 -2.82 -17.10
N LEU A 103 -8.39 -4.00 -16.64
CA LEU A 103 -7.39 -4.84 -17.31
C LEU A 103 -7.92 -5.45 -18.61
N THR A 104 -9.09 -6.12 -18.56
CA THR A 104 -9.59 -6.91 -19.70
C THR A 104 -10.32 -6.06 -20.72
N ASP A 105 -11.35 -5.32 -20.28
CA ASP A 105 -12.28 -4.65 -21.20
C ASP A 105 -11.69 -3.38 -21.78
N ILE A 106 -10.84 -2.68 -21.01
CA ILE A 106 -10.28 -1.40 -21.45
C ILE A 106 -8.88 -1.57 -22.03
N CYS A 107 -7.99 -2.34 -21.38
CA CYS A 107 -6.60 -2.49 -21.81
C CYS A 107 -6.34 -3.77 -22.59
N GLY A 108 -7.31 -4.68 -22.71
CA GLY A 108 -7.18 -5.91 -23.54
C GLY A 108 -6.28 -6.99 -22.95
N VAL A 109 -5.99 -6.95 -21.64
CA VAL A 109 -5.24 -8.02 -20.97
C VAL A 109 -5.99 -9.34 -21.06
N GLN A 110 -5.30 -10.41 -21.45
CA GLN A 110 -5.91 -11.74 -21.52
C GLN A 110 -6.22 -12.27 -20.12
N ALA A 111 -7.37 -12.91 -19.92
CA ALA A 111 -7.79 -13.42 -18.61
C ALA A 111 -6.76 -14.38 -17.98
N ASP A 112 -6.11 -15.22 -18.80
CA ASP A 112 -5.06 -16.15 -18.36
C ASP A 112 -3.77 -15.45 -17.90
N ASN A 113 -3.64 -14.17 -18.19
CA ASN A 113 -2.54 -13.32 -17.73
C ASN A 113 -2.84 -12.61 -16.40
N ILE A 114 -4.01 -12.83 -15.81
CA ILE A 114 -4.37 -12.29 -14.51
C ILE A 114 -4.19 -13.38 -13.46
N VAL A 115 -3.31 -13.15 -12.48
CA VAL A 115 -3.04 -14.08 -11.38
C VAL A 115 -3.56 -13.46 -10.09
N GLU A 116 -4.31 -14.23 -9.30
CA GLU A 116 -4.95 -13.71 -8.10
C GLU A 116 -4.48 -14.45 -6.84
N PHE A 117 -4.16 -13.71 -5.76
CA PHE A 117 -3.91 -14.24 -4.43
C PHE A 117 -4.83 -13.56 -3.42
N GLU A 118 -5.48 -14.37 -2.60
CA GLU A 118 -6.28 -13.88 -1.48
C GLU A 118 -5.47 -13.97 -0.18
N VAL A 119 -5.55 -12.90 0.64
CA VAL A 119 -4.88 -12.83 1.95
C VAL A 119 -5.85 -12.42 3.06
N PRO A 120 -5.53 -12.71 4.34
CA PRO A 120 -6.42 -12.36 5.45
C PRO A 120 -6.72 -10.87 5.55
N GLY A 121 -5.72 -10.01 5.53
CA GLY A 121 -5.86 -8.58 5.76
C GLY A 121 -4.79 -7.73 5.09
N ALA A 122 -4.86 -6.43 5.29
CA ALA A 122 -3.96 -5.47 4.66
C ALA A 122 -2.50 -5.61 5.13
N TRP A 123 -2.28 -6.15 6.34
CA TRP A 123 -0.94 -6.42 6.87
C TRP A 123 -0.18 -7.47 6.04
N GLU A 124 -0.89 -8.43 5.45
CA GLU A 124 -0.31 -9.51 4.65
C GLU A 124 -0.11 -9.14 3.17
N LEU A 125 -0.69 -8.02 2.69
CA LEU A 125 -0.56 -7.59 1.30
C LEU A 125 0.88 -7.45 0.82
N PRO A 126 1.81 -6.81 1.58
CA PRO A 126 3.18 -6.61 1.10
C PRO A 126 3.94 -7.93 0.88
N VAL A 127 3.80 -8.88 1.79
CA VAL A 127 4.50 -10.17 1.66
C VAL A 127 3.93 -11.00 0.52
N ALA A 128 2.60 -11.00 0.35
CA ALA A 128 1.96 -11.72 -0.75
C ALA A 128 2.26 -11.06 -2.11
N ALA A 129 2.28 -9.72 -2.17
CA ALA A 129 2.71 -8.99 -3.36
C ALA A 129 4.17 -9.31 -3.72
N ARG A 130 5.06 -9.47 -2.72
CA ARG A 130 6.44 -9.91 -2.94
C ARG A 130 6.50 -11.31 -3.53
N TYR A 131 5.74 -12.26 -2.99
CA TYR A 131 5.67 -13.61 -3.55
C TYR A 131 5.16 -13.59 -4.99
N MET A 132 4.09 -12.85 -5.26
CA MET A 132 3.53 -12.66 -6.60
C MET A 132 4.59 -12.14 -7.56
N ALA A 133 5.24 -11.04 -7.21
CA ALA A 133 6.26 -10.40 -8.03
C ALA A 133 7.44 -11.33 -8.36
N LEU A 134 7.90 -12.14 -7.39
CA LEU A 134 9.08 -12.99 -7.55
C LEU A 134 8.79 -14.34 -8.22
N THR A 135 7.56 -14.89 -8.05
CA THR A 135 7.28 -16.28 -8.45
C THR A 135 6.37 -16.38 -9.68
N GLN A 136 5.53 -15.38 -9.97
CA GLN A 136 4.50 -15.48 -10.99
C GLN A 136 4.86 -14.82 -12.33
N LYS A 137 6.07 -14.28 -12.46
CA LYS A 137 6.54 -13.59 -13.66
C LYS A 137 5.56 -12.49 -14.14
N VAL A 138 5.02 -11.73 -13.21
CA VAL A 138 4.10 -10.63 -13.51
C VAL A 138 4.85 -9.36 -13.89
N ASP A 139 4.22 -8.53 -14.72
CA ASP A 139 4.75 -7.24 -15.16
C ASP A 139 4.36 -6.11 -14.20
N ALA A 140 3.25 -6.28 -13.46
CA ALA A 140 2.79 -5.38 -12.40
C ALA A 140 1.97 -6.16 -11.36
N VAL A 141 1.82 -5.60 -10.14
CA VAL A 141 0.99 -6.14 -9.06
C VAL A 141 0.03 -5.06 -8.58
N ILE A 142 -1.24 -5.41 -8.35
CA ILE A 142 -2.23 -4.55 -7.71
C ILE A 142 -2.50 -5.13 -6.31
N ALA A 143 -2.27 -4.35 -5.25
CA ALA A 143 -2.55 -4.76 -3.87
C ALA A 143 -3.83 -4.08 -3.40
N ILE A 144 -4.92 -4.85 -3.23
CA ILE A 144 -6.26 -4.35 -2.92
C ILE A 144 -6.63 -4.65 -1.47
N GLY A 145 -7.01 -3.62 -0.73
CA GLY A 145 -7.50 -3.74 0.63
C GLY A 145 -8.37 -2.56 1.03
N VAL A 146 -9.18 -2.75 2.06
CA VAL A 146 -10.01 -1.68 2.65
C VAL A 146 -9.76 -1.64 4.14
N LEU A 147 -9.33 -0.49 4.62
CA LEU A 147 -9.12 -0.17 6.03
C LEU A 147 -10.11 0.91 6.44
N VAL A 148 -10.90 0.65 7.46
CA VAL A 148 -11.82 1.62 8.05
C VAL A 148 -11.31 1.99 9.44
N LYS A 149 -11.24 3.29 9.73
CA LYS A 149 -10.72 3.79 10.99
C LYS A 149 -11.61 3.38 12.16
N GLY A 150 -11.03 2.66 13.12
CA GLY A 150 -11.66 2.30 14.37
C GLY A 150 -11.29 3.28 15.51
N GLU A 151 -11.58 2.88 16.74
CA GLU A 151 -11.32 3.67 17.95
C GLU A 151 -9.85 3.66 18.36
N THR A 152 -9.05 2.74 17.87
CA THR A 152 -7.64 2.55 18.25
C THR A 152 -6.69 2.98 17.12
N ASP A 153 -5.41 3.14 17.44
CA ASP A 153 -4.36 3.49 16.48
C ASP A 153 -3.98 2.34 15.55
N HIS A 154 -4.59 1.17 15.70
CA HIS A 154 -4.30 -0.02 14.88
C HIS A 154 -4.45 0.23 13.37
N TYR A 155 -5.47 0.99 12.99
CA TYR A 155 -5.68 1.42 11.61
C TYR A 155 -4.47 2.18 11.05
N ASP A 156 -3.96 3.17 11.78
CA ASP A 156 -2.86 4.01 11.31
C ASP A 156 -1.56 3.20 11.21
N MET A 157 -1.31 2.31 12.19
CA MET A 157 -0.14 1.41 12.17
C MET A 157 -0.13 0.49 10.95
N ILE A 158 -1.26 -0.16 10.64
CA ILE A 158 -1.34 -1.07 9.48
C ILE A 158 -1.26 -0.30 8.18
N LYS A 159 -2.00 0.78 8.04
CA LYS A 159 -2.03 1.62 6.84
C LYS A 159 -0.63 2.09 6.46
N ASP A 160 0.07 2.69 7.40
CA ASP A 160 1.39 3.28 7.14
C ASP A 160 2.44 2.21 6.85
N ALA A 161 2.44 1.11 7.60
CA ALA A 161 3.37 0.00 7.40
C ALA A 161 3.13 -0.70 6.06
N ALA A 162 1.88 -1.04 5.72
CA ALA A 162 1.54 -1.73 4.48
C ALA A 162 1.86 -0.88 3.25
N CYS A 163 1.45 0.40 3.25
CA CYS A 163 1.73 1.30 2.12
C CYS A 163 3.24 1.54 1.93
N SER A 164 3.98 1.74 3.02
CA SER A 164 5.44 1.91 2.98
C SER A 164 6.15 0.66 2.45
N ALA A 165 5.73 -0.53 2.90
CA ALA A 165 6.30 -1.79 2.45
C ALA A 165 6.00 -2.07 0.96
N LEU A 166 4.81 -1.75 0.46
CA LEU A 166 4.48 -1.87 -0.98
C LEU A 166 5.34 -0.93 -1.83
N MET A 167 5.57 0.31 -1.37
CA MET A 167 6.45 1.25 -2.05
C MET A 167 7.89 0.73 -2.09
N THR A 168 8.40 0.24 -0.97
CA THR A 168 9.74 -0.36 -0.87
C THR A 168 9.88 -1.56 -1.82
N LEU A 169 8.87 -2.44 -1.84
CA LEU A 169 8.87 -3.62 -2.69
C LEU A 169 9.00 -3.26 -4.18
N GLN A 170 8.26 -2.28 -4.66
CA GLN A 170 8.35 -1.88 -6.06
C GLN A 170 9.70 -1.27 -6.41
N LEU A 171 10.32 -0.50 -5.51
CA LEU A 171 11.66 0.08 -5.71
C LEU A 171 12.75 -1.00 -5.71
N GLU A 172 12.66 -1.99 -4.82
CA GLU A 172 13.62 -3.09 -4.74
C GLU A 172 13.54 -4.05 -5.92
N THR A 173 12.33 -4.36 -6.38
CA THR A 173 12.12 -5.36 -7.45
C THR A 173 12.12 -4.76 -8.85
N GLY A 174 11.87 -3.46 -8.97
CA GLY A 174 11.61 -2.80 -10.24
C GLY A 174 10.30 -3.26 -10.91
N ILE A 175 9.46 -4.02 -10.20
CA ILE A 175 8.12 -4.41 -10.64
C ILE A 175 7.13 -3.40 -10.07
N PRO A 176 6.31 -2.71 -10.89
CA PRO A 176 5.29 -1.81 -10.40
C PRO A 176 4.32 -2.51 -9.44
N VAL A 177 4.14 -1.92 -8.25
CA VAL A 177 3.20 -2.39 -7.24
C VAL A 177 2.22 -1.27 -6.92
N LEU A 178 0.98 -1.43 -7.34
CA LEU A 178 -0.06 -0.43 -7.20
C LEU A 178 -0.68 -0.51 -5.81
N ASN A 179 -0.71 0.63 -5.13
CA ASN A 179 -1.39 0.75 -3.85
C ASN A 179 -2.90 0.90 -4.05
N GLY A 180 -3.61 -0.21 -4.01
CA GLY A 180 -5.07 -0.30 -4.01
C GLY A 180 -5.67 -0.39 -2.61
N ILE A 181 -4.96 0.05 -1.57
CA ILE A 181 -5.48 0.08 -0.20
C ILE A 181 -6.29 1.36 0.00
N LEU A 182 -7.60 1.22 0.18
CA LEU A 182 -8.45 2.32 0.60
C LEU A 182 -8.36 2.50 2.11
N GLY A 183 -7.84 3.64 2.56
CA GLY A 183 -7.89 4.07 3.95
C GLY A 183 -9.04 5.06 4.15
N CYS A 184 -10.11 4.66 4.84
CA CYS A 184 -11.34 5.42 4.98
C CYS A 184 -11.66 5.69 6.45
N HIS A 185 -12.37 6.78 6.72
CA HIS A 185 -12.89 7.06 8.07
C HIS A 185 -14.16 6.26 8.37
N ASP A 186 -14.94 5.97 7.34
CA ASP A 186 -16.17 5.17 7.43
C ASP A 186 -16.34 4.29 6.17
N MET A 187 -17.23 3.30 6.25
CA MET A 187 -17.48 2.35 5.17
C MET A 187 -18.11 3.00 3.95
N SER A 188 -18.92 4.04 4.13
CA SER A 188 -19.59 4.73 3.01
C SER A 188 -18.59 5.37 2.05
N GLN A 189 -17.45 5.83 2.57
CA GLN A 189 -16.35 6.35 1.76
C GLN A 189 -15.70 5.27 0.90
N ALA A 190 -15.58 4.05 1.43
CA ALA A 190 -15.05 2.92 0.70
C ALA A 190 -16.03 2.47 -0.41
N GLU A 191 -17.30 2.35 -0.08
CA GLU A 191 -18.35 1.99 -1.03
C GLU A 191 -18.47 2.99 -2.19
N ALA A 192 -18.40 4.29 -1.89
CA ALA A 192 -18.44 5.34 -2.90
C ALA A 192 -17.28 5.27 -3.90
N ARG A 193 -16.17 4.60 -3.54
CA ARG A 193 -14.97 4.40 -4.37
C ARG A 193 -14.91 3.01 -5.02
N ALA A 194 -15.88 2.17 -4.73
CA ALA A 194 -15.97 0.81 -5.25
C ALA A 194 -17.14 0.61 -6.22
N THR A 195 -17.95 1.65 -6.47
CA THR A 195 -19.18 1.52 -7.23
C THR A 195 -19.28 2.49 -8.41
N GLY A 196 -20.01 2.08 -9.45
CA GLY A 196 -20.33 2.90 -10.62
C GLY A 196 -19.07 3.41 -11.34
N ASP A 197 -19.19 4.62 -11.90
CA ASP A 197 -18.10 5.26 -12.67
C ASP A 197 -16.92 5.70 -11.76
N ASN A 198 -17.13 5.76 -10.45
CA ASN A 198 -16.11 6.09 -9.47
C ASN A 198 -15.41 4.84 -8.88
N ASN A 199 -15.49 3.70 -9.55
CA ASN A 199 -14.80 2.51 -9.10
C ASN A 199 -13.29 2.64 -9.33
N HIS A 200 -12.55 2.88 -8.25
CA HIS A 200 -11.09 3.06 -8.28
C HIS A 200 -10.35 1.81 -8.81
N GLY A 201 -10.94 0.63 -8.65
CA GLY A 201 -10.40 -0.60 -9.22
C GLY A 201 -10.15 -0.49 -10.73
N VAL A 202 -11.08 0.13 -11.46
CA VAL A 202 -10.93 0.32 -12.92
C VAL A 202 -9.67 1.12 -13.24
N TRP A 203 -9.43 2.20 -12.49
CA TRP A 203 -8.22 3.02 -12.67
C TRP A 203 -6.95 2.28 -12.28
N TRP A 204 -6.99 1.46 -11.23
CA TRP A 204 -5.83 0.63 -10.84
C TRP A 204 -5.48 -0.39 -11.93
N GLY A 205 -6.49 -0.99 -12.58
CA GLY A 205 -6.25 -1.88 -13.73
C GLY A 205 -5.53 -1.16 -14.87
N GLN A 206 -6.00 0.03 -15.26
CA GLN A 206 -5.37 0.83 -16.31
C GLN A 206 -3.96 1.29 -15.90
N THR A 207 -3.79 1.78 -14.68
CA THR A 207 -2.47 2.18 -14.15
C THR A 207 -1.48 1.01 -14.14
N ALA A 208 -1.94 -0.20 -13.81
CA ALA A 208 -1.07 -1.39 -13.83
C ALA A 208 -0.51 -1.66 -15.21
N VAL A 209 -1.35 -1.57 -16.24
CA VAL A 209 -0.90 -1.76 -17.64
C VAL A 209 0.04 -0.62 -18.06
N GLU A 210 -0.29 0.62 -17.76
CA GLU A 210 0.55 1.77 -18.10
C GLU A 210 1.95 1.63 -17.48
N MET A 211 2.03 1.30 -16.21
CA MET A 211 3.29 1.12 -15.50
C MET A 211 4.07 -0.13 -15.98
N ALA A 212 3.38 -1.19 -16.33
CA ALA A 212 4.00 -2.37 -16.93
C ALA A 212 4.62 -2.06 -18.30
N LEU A 213 3.92 -1.30 -19.13
CA LEU A 213 4.42 -0.85 -20.43
C LEU A 213 5.60 0.12 -20.29
N LEU A 214 5.53 1.05 -19.34
CA LEU A 214 6.65 1.93 -19.00
C LEU A 214 7.88 1.11 -18.59
N ARG A 215 7.71 0.16 -17.68
CA ARG A 215 8.80 -0.74 -17.25
C ARG A 215 9.39 -1.50 -18.45
N ALA A 216 8.54 -2.08 -19.29
CA ALA A 216 8.98 -2.84 -20.47
C ALA A 216 9.78 -1.98 -21.45
N THR A 217 9.43 -0.70 -21.63
CA THR A 217 10.15 0.22 -22.50
C THR A 217 11.51 0.64 -21.91
N GLN A 218 11.60 0.81 -20.59
CA GLN A 218 12.82 1.30 -19.92
C GLN A 218 13.81 0.16 -19.61
N MET A 219 13.30 -0.99 -19.13
CA MET A 219 14.13 -2.11 -18.67
C MET A 219 14.22 -3.28 -19.67
N GLY A 220 13.45 -3.22 -20.74
CA GLY A 220 13.26 -4.33 -21.67
C GLY A 220 12.20 -5.32 -21.15
N LYS A 221 11.48 -5.94 -22.07
CA LYS A 221 10.55 -7.04 -21.77
C LYS A 221 11.34 -8.33 -21.73
N VAL A 222 11.22 -9.09 -20.65
CA VAL A 222 11.73 -10.45 -20.60
C VAL A 222 10.80 -11.30 -21.46
N SER A 223 11.28 -11.81 -22.58
CA SER A 223 10.52 -12.76 -23.40
C SER A 223 10.29 -14.05 -22.62
N ALA A 224 9.29 -14.85 -23.02
CA ALA A 224 9.01 -16.16 -22.41
C ALA A 224 10.24 -17.08 -22.37
N ASP A 225 11.19 -16.85 -23.27
CA ASP A 225 12.44 -17.61 -23.43
C ASP A 225 13.57 -17.09 -22.52
N GLY A 226 13.33 -16.05 -21.70
CA GLY A 226 14.33 -15.46 -20.82
C GLY A 226 15.29 -14.45 -21.49
N GLU A 227 15.16 -14.16 -22.78
CA GLU A 227 15.92 -13.11 -23.44
C GLU A 227 15.36 -11.72 -23.16
N VAL A 228 16.20 -10.81 -22.69
CA VAL A 228 15.86 -9.39 -22.52
C VAL A 228 16.02 -8.68 -23.86
N LYS A 229 14.94 -8.43 -24.57
CA LYS A 229 14.95 -7.54 -25.72
C LYS A 229 15.04 -6.10 -25.26
N LYS A 230 16.26 -5.58 -25.08
CA LYS A 230 16.49 -4.16 -24.82
C LYS A 230 16.13 -3.36 -26.06
N LYS A 231 15.08 -2.55 -25.98
CA LYS A 231 14.89 -1.44 -26.90
C LYS A 231 15.84 -0.32 -26.42
N VAL A 232 17.02 -0.24 -27.00
CA VAL A 232 17.93 0.88 -26.77
C VAL A 232 17.25 2.11 -27.36
N MET A 233 16.73 2.99 -26.52
CA MET A 233 16.39 4.36 -26.93
C MET A 233 17.61 5.23 -26.65
N PHE A 234 18.10 5.79 -27.71
CA PHE A 234 19.13 6.86 -27.70
C PHE A 234 18.46 8.19 -27.39
#